data_4342aebf496a225d088ddb6a7f96f11d
#
_entry.id   4342aebf496a225d088ddb6a7f96f11d
#
_cell.length_a   1.000
_cell.length_b   1.000
_cell.length_c   1.000
_cell.angle_alpha   90.00
_cell.angle_beta   90.00
_cell.angle_gamma   90.00
#
_symmetry.space_group_name_H-M   'P 1'
#
loop_
_entity.id
_entity.type
_entity.pdbx_description
1 polymer ?
#
loop_
_entity_poly.entity_id
_entity_poly.type
_entity_poly.pdbx_seq_one_letter_code
_entity_poly.pdbx_strand_id
1 'polypeptide(L)'
;MTYAGLDIGSRTIVLVELDEGLKDFVILDTGPNPLQRCRALLDGRTYRGVVATGYGRHLAAATFASHVVSEITAYAAGARHLYSDCRTVVDVGGQDCKASLLSDNGEVRKFEMNDRCAAGTGRFLEVMARALDMDIGQIGEHALSAGRMVAINSLCTVFAESEVVSLIARGEESPTIALGLHDTIATRIAGMVRRVGPRERVVFAGGGALNVCLRQLLARKLGVELTVPEQPQIVGALGAALMARAQCSGAS
;
A
#
# COMPACT_ATOMS: atom_id res chain seq x y z
N MET A 1 -5.82 7.02 27.31
CA MET A 1 -6.00 8.24 26.46
C MET A 1 -5.71 7.87 25.03
N THR A 2 -6.63 8.15 24.08
CA THR A 2 -6.55 7.65 22.71
C THR A 2 -5.84 8.63 21.79
N TYR A 3 -4.98 8.12 20.92
CA TYR A 3 -4.31 8.83 19.82
C TYR A 3 -4.83 8.29 18.50
N ALA A 4 -4.84 9.11 17.46
CA ALA A 4 -5.30 8.71 16.15
C ALA A 4 -4.24 8.91 15.08
N GLY A 5 -4.12 7.92 14.21
CA GLY A 5 -3.40 8.03 12.94
C GLY A 5 -4.39 7.94 11.78
N LEU A 6 -4.30 8.87 10.86
CA LEU A 6 -5.18 8.95 9.71
C LEU A 6 -4.37 8.89 8.42
N ASP A 7 -4.51 7.81 7.67
CA ASP A 7 -3.91 7.68 6.34
C ASP A 7 -4.98 7.99 5.28
N ILE A 8 -4.83 9.13 4.63
CA ILE A 8 -5.77 9.62 3.60
C ILE A 8 -5.18 9.30 2.23
N GLY A 9 -5.34 8.06 1.82
CA GLY A 9 -4.87 7.57 0.54
C GLY A 9 -5.77 8.00 -0.63
N SER A 10 -5.32 7.73 -1.84
CA SER A 10 -6.08 7.99 -3.07
C SER A 10 -7.27 7.05 -3.26
N ARG A 11 -7.23 5.85 -2.64
CA ARG A 11 -8.25 4.81 -2.77
C ARG A 11 -9.00 4.55 -1.47
N THR A 12 -8.28 4.55 -0.36
CA THR A 12 -8.84 4.28 0.97
C THR A 12 -8.42 5.35 1.98
N ILE A 13 -9.29 5.61 2.94
CA ILE A 13 -8.98 6.33 4.16
C ILE A 13 -8.92 5.30 5.27
N VAL A 14 -7.84 5.32 6.04
CA VAL A 14 -7.61 4.43 7.16
C VAL A 14 -7.46 5.25 8.43
N LEU A 15 -8.29 4.99 9.42
CA LEU A 15 -8.15 5.50 10.79
C LEU A 15 -7.64 4.37 11.67
N VAL A 16 -6.62 4.63 12.46
CA VAL A 16 -6.16 3.76 13.54
C VAL A 16 -6.24 4.50 14.85
N GLU A 17 -6.88 3.89 15.83
CA GLU A 17 -6.93 4.33 17.21
C GLU A 17 -5.91 3.56 18.06
N LEU A 18 -5.08 4.29 18.77
CA LEU A 18 -4.03 3.75 19.62
C LEU A 18 -4.23 4.24 21.06
N ASP A 19 -4.13 3.33 21.99
CA ASP A 19 -4.04 3.62 23.43
C ASP A 19 -2.74 2.99 23.99
N GLU A 20 -2.79 2.04 24.88
CA GLU A 20 -1.64 1.24 25.29
C GLU A 20 -1.17 0.33 24.14
N GLY A 21 -2.12 -0.17 23.33
CA GLY A 21 -1.92 -0.92 22.10
C GLY A 21 -2.87 -0.47 21.00
N LEU A 22 -2.96 -1.25 19.92
CA LEU A 22 -3.98 -1.07 18.88
C LEU A 22 -5.37 -1.28 19.50
N LYS A 23 -6.19 -0.21 19.50
CA LYS A 23 -7.53 -0.23 20.09
C LYS A 23 -8.59 -0.58 19.06
N ASP A 24 -8.57 0.11 17.92
CA ASP A 24 -9.54 -0.04 16.83
C ASP A 24 -8.97 0.50 15.52
N PHE A 25 -9.57 0.09 14.41
CA PHE A 25 -9.28 0.68 13.11
C PHE A 25 -10.51 0.66 12.20
N VAL A 26 -10.55 1.62 11.28
CA VAL A 26 -11.59 1.70 10.24
C VAL A 26 -10.92 1.91 8.89
N ILE A 27 -11.36 1.15 7.89
CA ILE A 27 -10.93 1.30 6.50
C ILE A 27 -12.17 1.60 5.67
N LEU A 28 -12.14 2.69 4.90
CA LEU A 28 -13.23 3.03 3.98
C LEU A 28 -12.69 3.63 2.68
N ASP A 29 -13.51 3.57 1.63
CA ASP A 29 -13.16 4.19 0.35
C ASP A 29 -13.00 5.70 0.49
N THR A 30 -11.99 6.28 -0.16
CA THR A 30 -11.75 7.74 -0.16
C THR A 30 -12.89 8.51 -0.81
N GLY A 31 -13.38 8.02 -1.95
CA GLY A 31 -14.46 8.67 -2.69
C GLY A 31 -14.12 10.09 -3.15
N PRO A 32 -15.12 10.83 -3.66
CA PRO A 32 -14.90 12.17 -4.23
C PRO A 32 -14.71 13.27 -3.19
N ASN A 33 -15.13 13.04 -1.93
CA ASN A 33 -15.09 14.04 -0.85
C ASN A 33 -14.30 13.52 0.37
N PRO A 34 -12.97 13.36 0.29
CA PRO A 34 -12.17 12.77 1.36
C PRO A 34 -12.26 13.54 2.67
N LEU A 35 -12.29 14.87 2.62
CA LEU A 35 -12.37 15.71 3.82
C LEU A 35 -13.67 15.49 4.61
N GLN A 36 -14.80 15.38 3.93
CA GLN A 36 -16.09 15.11 4.57
C GLN A 36 -16.09 13.72 5.22
N ARG A 37 -15.52 12.72 4.54
CA ARG A 37 -15.40 11.37 5.09
C ARG A 37 -14.50 11.32 6.31
N CYS A 38 -13.37 12.02 6.29
CA CYS A 38 -12.50 12.13 7.46
C CYS A 38 -13.22 12.78 8.65
N ARG A 39 -13.97 13.88 8.40
CA ARG A 39 -14.76 14.53 9.46
C ARG A 39 -15.80 13.59 10.06
N ALA A 40 -16.53 12.86 9.23
CA ALA A 40 -17.53 11.89 9.69
C ALA A 40 -16.88 10.74 10.50
N LEU A 41 -15.68 10.30 10.14
CA LEU A 41 -14.92 9.31 10.91
C LEU A 41 -14.50 9.81 12.29
N LEU A 42 -14.18 11.09 12.40
CA LEU A 42 -13.69 11.71 13.64
C LEU A 42 -14.82 12.25 14.50
N ASP A 43 -16.04 12.35 13.96
CA ASP A 43 -17.21 12.92 14.66
C ASP A 43 -17.57 12.09 15.90
N GLY A 44 -17.83 12.80 17.00
CA GLY A 44 -18.12 12.19 18.30
C GLY A 44 -16.94 11.50 19.00
N ARG A 45 -15.73 11.55 18.41
CA ARG A 45 -14.51 10.96 18.97
C ARG A 45 -13.57 12.03 19.53
N THR A 46 -12.92 11.74 20.64
CA THR A 46 -11.96 12.66 21.26
C THR A 46 -10.58 12.01 21.31
N TYR A 47 -9.59 12.70 20.75
CA TYR A 47 -8.19 12.26 20.72
C TYR A 47 -7.28 13.27 21.40
N ARG A 48 -6.23 12.77 22.04
CA ARG A 48 -5.14 13.61 22.57
C ARG A 48 -4.26 14.20 21.47
N GLY A 49 -4.16 13.48 20.35
CA GLY A 49 -3.46 13.94 19.14
C GLY A 49 -3.90 13.15 17.92
N VAL A 50 -3.95 13.83 16.78
CA VAL A 50 -4.28 13.25 15.47
C VAL A 50 -3.13 13.57 14.53
N VAL A 51 -2.44 12.55 14.02
CA VAL A 51 -1.42 12.70 12.98
C VAL A 51 -1.94 12.13 11.69
N ALA A 52 -1.83 12.91 10.61
CA ALA A 52 -2.26 12.49 9.29
C ALA A 52 -1.07 12.21 8.36
N THR A 53 -1.27 11.21 7.51
CA THR A 53 -0.39 10.82 6.41
C THR A 53 -1.21 10.59 5.14
N GLY A 54 -0.58 10.10 4.09
CA GLY A 54 -1.26 9.84 2.82
C GLY A 54 -1.27 11.04 1.88
N TYR A 55 -1.83 10.82 0.71
CA TYR A 55 -1.97 11.83 -0.34
C TYR A 55 -2.76 13.05 0.13
N GLY A 56 -3.82 12.83 0.93
CA GLY A 56 -4.69 13.88 1.47
C GLY A 56 -4.21 14.52 2.78
N ARG A 57 -3.02 14.25 3.30
CA ARG A 57 -2.53 14.74 4.61
C ARG A 57 -2.61 16.26 4.77
N HIS A 58 -2.39 17.02 3.69
CA HIS A 58 -2.44 18.48 3.75
C HIS A 58 -3.86 19.05 3.90
N LEU A 59 -4.88 18.31 3.44
CA LEU A 59 -6.28 18.64 3.71
C LEU A 59 -6.59 18.49 5.21
N ALA A 60 -6.04 17.45 5.84
CA ALA A 60 -6.18 17.20 7.27
C ALA A 60 -5.46 18.27 8.12
N ALA A 61 -4.26 18.69 7.71
CA ALA A 61 -3.48 19.72 8.39
C ALA A 61 -4.24 21.05 8.55
N ALA A 62 -5.02 21.40 7.53
CA ALA A 62 -5.80 22.65 7.54
C ALA A 62 -7.07 22.57 8.41
N THR A 63 -7.43 21.40 8.96
CA THR A 63 -8.76 21.19 9.55
C THR A 63 -8.78 20.52 10.91
N PHE A 64 -8.16 19.36 11.09
CA PHE A 64 -8.29 18.56 12.31
C PHE A 64 -7.01 17.82 12.73
N ALA A 65 -6.01 17.66 11.87
CA ALA A 65 -4.78 17.00 12.27
C ALA A 65 -3.86 17.97 13.03
N SER A 66 -3.35 17.54 14.17
CA SER A 66 -2.37 18.30 14.94
C SER A 66 -1.00 18.32 14.26
N HIS A 67 -0.70 17.32 13.45
CA HIS A 67 0.54 17.20 12.69
C HIS A 67 0.36 16.33 11.44
N VAL A 68 1.28 16.47 10.48
CA VAL A 68 1.32 15.64 9.27
C VAL A 68 2.71 15.04 9.07
N VAL A 69 2.75 13.83 8.55
CA VAL A 69 3.98 13.10 8.26
C VAL A 69 3.96 12.52 6.86
N SER A 70 5.14 12.22 6.31
CA SER A 70 5.21 11.53 5.03
C SER A 70 4.76 10.08 5.16
N GLU A 71 4.18 9.52 4.11
CA GLU A 71 3.82 8.10 4.06
C GLU A 71 5.04 7.21 4.31
N ILE A 72 6.18 7.57 3.74
CA ILE A 72 7.45 6.85 3.90
C ILE A 72 7.80 6.72 5.38
N THR A 73 7.71 7.81 6.14
CA THR A 73 8.00 7.84 7.57
C THR A 73 6.96 7.06 8.37
N ALA A 74 5.67 7.23 8.03
CA ALA A 74 4.58 6.56 8.70
C ALA A 74 4.64 5.03 8.51
N TYR A 75 4.82 4.56 7.28
CA TYR A 75 4.96 3.13 7.00
C TYR A 75 6.20 2.52 7.65
N ALA A 76 7.33 3.24 7.69
CA ALA A 76 8.53 2.79 8.41
C ALA A 76 8.24 2.60 9.91
N ALA A 77 7.61 3.58 10.55
CA ALA A 77 7.26 3.50 11.98
C ALA A 77 6.27 2.37 12.27
N GLY A 78 5.22 2.23 11.46
CA GLY A 78 4.23 1.15 11.61
C GLY A 78 4.82 -0.24 11.40
N ALA A 79 5.62 -0.43 10.37
CA ALA A 79 6.29 -1.71 10.08
C ALA A 79 7.29 -2.10 11.19
N ARG A 80 8.07 -1.15 11.69
CA ARG A 80 9.01 -1.38 12.82
C ARG A 80 8.30 -1.68 14.13
N HIS A 81 7.14 -1.10 14.37
CA HIS A 81 6.34 -1.42 15.55
C HIS A 81 5.81 -2.86 15.50
N LEU A 82 5.32 -3.29 14.34
CA LEU A 82 4.83 -4.66 14.15
C LEU A 82 5.97 -5.70 14.14
N TYR A 83 7.11 -5.34 13.54
CA TYR A 83 8.26 -6.21 13.36
C TYR A 83 9.54 -5.44 13.70
N SER A 84 10.03 -5.60 14.92
CA SER A 84 11.17 -4.85 15.46
C SER A 84 12.48 -5.04 14.67
N ASP A 85 12.60 -6.10 13.89
CA ASP A 85 13.70 -6.42 13.00
C ASP A 85 13.47 -6.04 11.53
N CYS A 86 12.36 -5.33 11.21
CA CYS A 86 12.08 -4.86 9.85
C CYS A 86 13.19 -3.96 9.32
N ARG A 87 13.71 -4.28 8.13
CA ARG A 87 14.78 -3.52 7.46
C ARG A 87 14.37 -2.98 6.10
N THR A 88 13.31 -3.53 5.53
CA THR A 88 12.78 -3.08 4.24
C THR A 88 11.27 -3.03 4.30
N VAL A 89 10.69 -1.94 3.84
CA VAL A 89 9.24 -1.80 3.70
C VAL A 89 8.93 -1.62 2.23
N VAL A 90 8.03 -2.44 1.71
CA VAL A 90 7.44 -2.30 0.38
C VAL A 90 5.97 -1.97 0.57
N ASP A 91 5.56 -0.80 0.14
CA ASP A 91 4.18 -0.34 0.14
C ASP A 91 3.66 -0.25 -1.29
N VAL A 92 2.56 -0.93 -1.56
CA VAL A 92 1.85 -0.83 -2.84
C VAL A 92 0.46 -0.28 -2.58
N GLY A 93 0.33 1.01 -2.82
CA GLY A 93 -0.89 1.78 -2.68
C GLY A 93 -1.79 1.75 -3.92
N GLY A 94 -2.85 2.56 -3.87
CA GLY A 94 -3.79 2.71 -4.97
C GLY A 94 -3.19 3.39 -6.20
N GLN A 95 -2.41 4.48 -6.03
CA GLN A 95 -1.83 5.26 -7.14
C GLN A 95 -0.31 5.32 -7.13
N ASP A 96 0.32 4.88 -6.08
CA ASP A 96 1.76 4.90 -5.92
C ASP A 96 2.28 3.58 -5.36
N CYS A 97 3.60 3.44 -5.39
CA CYS A 97 4.30 2.30 -4.86
C CYS A 97 5.65 2.80 -4.31
N LYS A 98 6.01 2.34 -3.13
CA LYS A 98 7.20 2.78 -2.41
C LYS A 98 8.01 1.60 -1.91
N ALA A 99 9.32 1.74 -1.92
CA ALA A 99 10.25 0.83 -1.25
C ALA A 99 11.19 1.64 -0.37
N SER A 100 11.36 1.25 0.87
CA SER A 100 12.19 1.96 1.85
C SER A 100 13.14 0.98 2.54
N LEU A 101 14.42 1.36 2.60
CA LEU A 101 15.44 0.70 3.40
C LEU A 101 15.57 1.41 4.75
N LEU A 102 15.50 0.65 5.83
CA LEU A 102 15.60 1.18 7.19
C LEU A 102 16.97 0.88 7.80
N SER A 103 17.43 1.79 8.67
CA SER A 103 18.59 1.59 9.54
C SER A 103 18.24 0.64 10.70
N ASP A 104 19.22 0.29 11.53
CA ASP A 104 19.03 -0.56 12.70
C ASP A 104 18.08 0.06 13.74
N ASN A 105 18.08 1.38 13.85
CA ASN A 105 17.15 2.14 14.70
C ASN A 105 15.79 2.46 14.06
N GLY A 106 15.53 1.97 12.84
CA GLY A 106 14.25 2.10 12.15
C GLY A 106 14.06 3.38 11.33
N GLU A 107 15.10 4.23 11.22
CA GLU A 107 15.05 5.42 10.38
C GLU A 107 15.18 5.07 8.90
N VAL A 108 14.50 5.82 8.05
CA VAL A 108 14.58 5.65 6.60
C VAL A 108 15.93 6.13 6.09
N ARG A 109 16.73 5.22 5.54
CA ARG A 109 18.04 5.52 4.94
C ARG A 109 17.98 5.83 3.47
N LYS A 110 17.14 5.08 2.75
CA LYS A 110 16.96 5.22 1.31
C LYS A 110 15.54 4.84 0.95
N PHE A 111 14.98 5.49 -0.03
CA PHE A 111 13.69 5.10 -0.58
C PHE A 111 13.64 5.31 -2.09
N GLU A 112 12.74 4.57 -2.71
CA GLU A 112 12.33 4.72 -4.10
C GLU A 112 10.81 4.82 -4.14
N MET A 113 10.29 5.66 -5.02
CA MET A 113 8.85 5.87 -5.18
C MET A 113 8.48 5.95 -6.66
N ASN A 114 7.33 5.37 -6.98
CA ASN A 114 6.65 5.55 -8.25
C ASN A 114 5.27 6.14 -7.97
N ASP A 115 5.14 7.43 -8.17
CA ASP A 115 3.91 8.24 -7.98
C ASP A 115 3.39 8.88 -9.28
N ARG A 116 4.09 8.65 -10.40
CA ARG A 116 3.77 9.26 -11.70
C ARG A 116 3.18 8.29 -12.71
N CYS A 117 3.25 7.00 -12.44
CA CYS A 117 2.82 5.99 -13.39
C CYS A 117 1.98 4.92 -12.68
N ALA A 118 0.77 4.68 -13.16
CA ALA A 118 -0.12 3.66 -12.60
C ALA A 118 0.47 2.23 -12.69
N ALA A 119 1.37 1.97 -13.64
CA ALA A 119 2.04 0.68 -13.74
C ALA A 119 2.81 0.33 -12.45
N GLY A 120 2.47 -0.78 -11.84
CA GLY A 120 3.03 -1.21 -10.55
C GLY A 120 2.24 -0.74 -9.32
N THR A 121 1.03 -0.23 -9.51
CA THR A 121 0.13 0.23 -8.43
C THR A 121 -1.20 -0.52 -8.46
N GLY A 122 -2.00 -0.35 -7.41
CA GLY A 122 -3.36 -0.91 -7.35
C GLY A 122 -4.24 -0.43 -8.51
N ARG A 123 -4.05 0.81 -8.98
CA ARG A 123 -4.81 1.35 -10.11
C ARG A 123 -4.62 0.57 -11.41
N PHE A 124 -3.42 0.09 -11.67
CA PHE A 124 -3.18 -0.77 -12.82
C PHE A 124 -4.00 -2.06 -12.72
N LEU A 125 -3.94 -2.73 -11.54
CA LEU A 125 -4.73 -3.95 -11.32
C LEU A 125 -6.24 -3.71 -11.44
N GLU A 126 -6.75 -2.58 -10.94
CA GLU A 126 -8.17 -2.22 -11.08
C GLU A 126 -8.61 -2.10 -12.54
N VAL A 127 -7.81 -1.44 -13.37
CA VAL A 127 -8.12 -1.28 -14.81
C VAL A 127 -8.08 -2.65 -15.51
N MET A 128 -7.05 -3.46 -15.21
CA MET A 128 -6.90 -4.78 -15.83
C MET A 128 -7.98 -5.78 -15.37
N ALA A 129 -8.39 -5.72 -14.10
CA ALA A 129 -9.49 -6.55 -13.59
C ALA A 129 -10.80 -6.22 -14.34
N ARG A 130 -11.09 -4.92 -14.54
CA ARG A 130 -12.24 -4.49 -15.35
C ARG A 130 -12.16 -4.97 -16.81
N ALA A 131 -10.98 -4.89 -17.43
CA ALA A 131 -10.79 -5.37 -18.80
C ALA A 131 -11.01 -6.88 -18.93
N LEU A 132 -10.82 -7.64 -17.84
CA LEU A 132 -11.09 -9.08 -17.73
C LEU A 132 -12.50 -9.39 -17.19
N ASP A 133 -13.37 -8.38 -17.01
CA ASP A 133 -14.71 -8.49 -16.41
C ASP A 133 -14.70 -9.18 -15.03
N MET A 134 -13.80 -8.72 -14.15
CA MET A 134 -13.50 -9.39 -12.89
C MET A 134 -13.40 -8.40 -11.72
N ASP A 135 -13.73 -8.87 -10.51
CA ASP A 135 -13.47 -8.12 -9.29
C ASP A 135 -11.98 -8.11 -8.96
N ILE A 136 -11.48 -6.95 -8.48
CA ILE A 136 -10.06 -6.81 -8.11
C ILE A 136 -9.64 -7.75 -6.98
N GLY A 137 -10.54 -8.12 -6.09
CA GLY A 137 -10.28 -9.07 -5.01
C GLY A 137 -10.02 -10.49 -5.51
N GLN A 138 -10.56 -10.84 -6.67
CA GLN A 138 -10.49 -12.19 -7.23
C GLN A 138 -9.34 -12.38 -8.23
N ILE A 139 -8.84 -11.30 -8.86
CA ILE A 139 -7.87 -11.38 -9.95
C ILE A 139 -6.55 -12.10 -9.54
N GLY A 140 -6.15 -12.03 -8.28
CA GLY A 140 -4.95 -12.69 -7.78
C GLY A 140 -5.06 -14.21 -7.74
N GLU A 141 -6.15 -14.74 -7.17
CA GLU A 141 -6.42 -16.17 -7.16
C GLU A 141 -6.67 -16.70 -8.55
N HIS A 142 -7.41 -15.96 -9.36
CA HIS A 142 -7.65 -16.29 -10.76
C HIS A 142 -6.34 -16.40 -11.55
N ALA A 143 -5.40 -15.47 -11.38
CA ALA A 143 -4.09 -15.54 -12.01
C ALA A 143 -3.31 -16.80 -11.59
N LEU A 144 -3.40 -17.21 -10.32
CA LEU A 144 -2.71 -18.41 -9.82
C LEU A 144 -3.28 -19.71 -10.34
N SER A 145 -4.49 -19.74 -10.90
CA SER A 145 -5.07 -20.93 -11.54
C SER A 145 -4.51 -21.20 -12.96
N ALA A 146 -3.69 -20.27 -13.50
CA ALA A 146 -3.13 -20.41 -14.84
C ALA A 146 -2.11 -21.53 -14.95
N GLY A 147 -2.24 -22.38 -15.95
CA GLY A 147 -1.25 -23.42 -16.28
C GLY A 147 -0.01 -22.87 -17.01
N ARG A 148 -0.10 -21.70 -17.60
CA ARG A 148 0.98 -20.99 -18.32
C ARG A 148 0.82 -19.48 -18.18
N MET A 149 1.80 -18.73 -18.60
CA MET A 149 1.79 -17.27 -18.60
C MET A 149 1.98 -16.74 -20.01
N VAL A 150 1.23 -15.69 -20.38
CA VAL A 150 1.51 -14.90 -21.58
C VAL A 150 2.31 -13.66 -21.21
N ALA A 151 3.28 -13.28 -22.05
CA ALA A 151 4.01 -12.04 -21.85
C ALA A 151 3.12 -10.83 -22.16
N ILE A 152 3.10 -9.87 -21.25
CA ILE A 152 2.50 -8.55 -21.45
C ILE A 152 3.65 -7.56 -21.68
N ASN A 153 3.68 -6.98 -22.86
CA ASN A 153 4.79 -6.11 -23.29
C ASN A 153 4.57 -4.64 -22.89
N SER A 154 3.31 -4.25 -22.75
CA SER A 154 2.94 -2.87 -22.45
C SER A 154 2.99 -2.57 -20.97
N LEU A 155 3.82 -1.62 -20.57
CA LEU A 155 3.90 -1.12 -19.19
C LEU A 155 2.87 0.00 -18.93
N CYS A 156 2.51 0.78 -19.94
CA CYS A 156 1.51 1.83 -19.81
C CYS A 156 0.12 1.22 -19.70
N THR A 157 -0.65 1.64 -18.69
CA THR A 157 -2.01 1.11 -18.42
C THR A 157 -2.92 1.16 -19.65
N VAL A 158 -2.87 2.24 -20.43
CA VAL A 158 -3.70 2.40 -21.63
C VAL A 158 -3.34 1.37 -22.71
N PHE A 159 -2.05 1.17 -22.95
CA PHE A 159 -1.61 0.19 -23.95
C PHE A 159 -1.74 -1.24 -23.45
N ALA A 160 -1.56 -1.48 -22.14
CA ALA A 160 -1.80 -2.79 -21.54
C ALA A 160 -3.26 -3.21 -21.64
N GLU A 161 -4.21 -2.30 -21.46
CA GLU A 161 -5.65 -2.57 -21.66
C GLU A 161 -5.95 -2.98 -23.11
N SER A 162 -5.39 -2.27 -24.10
CA SER A 162 -5.52 -2.61 -25.52
C SER A 162 -4.87 -3.97 -25.84
N GLU A 163 -3.74 -4.29 -25.22
CA GLU A 163 -3.07 -5.59 -25.37
C GLU A 163 -3.90 -6.72 -24.78
N VAL A 164 -4.51 -6.52 -23.60
CA VAL A 164 -5.47 -7.48 -22.98
C VAL A 164 -6.63 -7.77 -23.90
N VAL A 165 -7.29 -6.74 -24.46
CA VAL A 165 -8.39 -6.91 -25.42
C VAL A 165 -7.93 -7.72 -26.65
N SER A 166 -6.73 -7.45 -27.16
CA SER A 166 -6.16 -8.18 -28.28
C SER A 166 -5.86 -9.66 -27.96
N LEU A 167 -5.41 -9.94 -26.73
CA LEU A 167 -5.16 -11.32 -26.28
C LEU A 167 -6.47 -12.09 -26.12
N ILE A 168 -7.51 -11.48 -25.56
CA ILE A 168 -8.85 -12.07 -25.46
C ILE A 168 -9.38 -12.40 -26.86
N ALA A 169 -9.26 -11.47 -27.81
CA ALA A 169 -9.71 -11.68 -29.19
C ALA A 169 -8.95 -12.81 -29.92
N ARG A 170 -7.73 -13.15 -29.48
CA ARG A 170 -6.94 -14.28 -29.97
C ARG A 170 -7.25 -15.60 -29.27
N GLY A 171 -8.20 -15.61 -28.32
CA GLY A 171 -8.58 -16.80 -27.56
C GLY A 171 -7.65 -17.15 -26.42
N GLU A 172 -6.82 -16.21 -25.94
CA GLU A 172 -6.02 -16.45 -24.74
C GLU A 172 -6.91 -16.56 -23.51
N GLU A 173 -6.62 -17.51 -22.64
CA GLU A 173 -7.38 -17.74 -21.42
C GLU A 173 -7.16 -16.61 -20.40
N SER A 174 -8.24 -16.15 -19.77
CA SER A 174 -8.22 -15.07 -18.79
C SER A 174 -7.21 -15.29 -17.64
N PRO A 175 -7.08 -16.50 -17.03
CA PRO A 175 -6.04 -16.73 -16.02
C PRO A 175 -4.62 -16.49 -16.53
N THR A 176 -4.34 -16.92 -17.75
CA THR A 176 -3.04 -16.78 -18.43
C THR A 176 -2.67 -15.29 -18.64
N ILE A 177 -3.65 -14.48 -19.06
CA ILE A 177 -3.50 -13.03 -19.19
C ILE A 177 -3.29 -12.39 -17.81
N ALA A 178 -4.12 -12.74 -16.83
CA ALA A 178 -4.03 -12.22 -15.47
C ALA A 178 -2.66 -12.50 -14.83
N LEU A 179 -2.10 -13.70 -15.04
CA LEU A 179 -0.76 -14.05 -14.54
C LEU A 179 0.33 -13.20 -15.20
N GLY A 180 0.25 -12.95 -16.51
CA GLY A 180 1.18 -12.08 -17.23
C GLY A 180 1.15 -10.63 -16.73
N LEU A 181 -0.04 -10.11 -16.45
CA LEU A 181 -0.23 -8.79 -15.85
C LEU A 181 0.44 -8.69 -14.48
N HIS A 182 0.23 -9.69 -13.62
CA HIS A 182 0.86 -9.73 -12.29
C HIS A 182 2.39 -9.86 -12.38
N ASP A 183 2.91 -10.63 -13.34
CA ASP A 183 4.36 -10.76 -13.54
C ASP A 183 5.00 -9.42 -13.94
N THR A 184 4.34 -8.68 -14.83
CA THR A 184 4.78 -7.35 -15.26
C THR A 184 4.84 -6.36 -14.08
N ILE A 185 3.82 -6.34 -13.23
CA ILE A 185 3.79 -5.50 -12.03
C ILE A 185 4.87 -5.92 -11.03
N ALA A 186 4.96 -7.22 -10.73
CA ALA A 186 5.95 -7.75 -9.80
C ALA A 186 7.38 -7.47 -10.26
N THR A 187 7.65 -7.54 -11.57
CA THR A 187 8.95 -7.19 -12.16
C THR A 187 9.30 -5.72 -11.90
N ARG A 188 8.33 -4.82 -12.10
CA ARG A 188 8.53 -3.38 -11.87
C ARG A 188 8.79 -3.06 -10.40
N ILE A 189 7.98 -3.61 -9.49
CA ILE A 189 8.15 -3.43 -8.05
C ILE A 189 9.50 -4.02 -7.60
N ALA A 190 9.85 -5.23 -8.02
CA ALA A 190 11.12 -5.86 -7.69
C ALA A 190 12.32 -5.04 -8.16
N GLY A 191 12.25 -4.43 -9.35
CA GLY A 191 13.27 -3.52 -9.85
C GLY A 191 13.45 -2.29 -8.94
N MET A 192 12.36 -1.72 -8.44
CA MET A 192 12.39 -0.61 -7.51
C MET A 192 12.97 -1.02 -6.15
N VAL A 193 12.53 -2.15 -5.61
CA VAL A 193 13.04 -2.70 -4.33
C VAL A 193 14.55 -2.98 -4.42
N ARG A 194 15.03 -3.56 -5.53
CA ARG A 194 16.47 -3.79 -5.73
C ARG A 194 17.30 -2.52 -5.72
N ARG A 195 16.78 -1.39 -6.22
CA ARG A 195 17.48 -0.10 -6.20
C ARG A 195 17.70 0.46 -4.80
N VAL A 196 16.83 0.17 -3.85
CA VAL A 196 17.08 0.56 -2.44
C VAL A 196 18.08 -0.35 -1.74
N GLY A 197 18.36 -1.55 -2.28
CA GLY A 197 19.25 -2.54 -1.69
C GLY A 197 18.59 -3.23 -0.49
N PRO A 198 17.56 -4.06 -0.74
CA PRO A 198 16.73 -4.61 0.33
C PRO A 198 17.54 -5.47 1.31
N ARG A 199 17.16 -5.42 2.57
CA ARG A 199 17.65 -6.26 3.66
C ARG A 199 16.48 -6.92 4.35
N GLU A 200 16.65 -8.10 4.89
CA GLU A 200 15.65 -8.80 5.69
C GLU A 200 15.53 -8.16 7.09
N ARG A 201 14.39 -8.15 7.64
CA ARG A 201 13.06 -8.61 7.23
C ARG A 201 12.43 -7.63 6.23
N VAL A 202 11.79 -8.16 5.18
CA VAL A 202 11.07 -7.37 4.18
C VAL A 202 9.58 -7.40 4.51
N VAL A 203 9.00 -6.27 4.91
CA VAL A 203 7.57 -6.13 5.19
C VAL A 203 6.88 -5.61 3.93
N PHE A 204 5.85 -6.35 3.48
CA PHE A 204 5.01 -5.95 2.35
C PHE A 204 3.65 -5.46 2.86
N ALA A 205 3.35 -4.18 2.65
CA ALA A 205 2.21 -3.46 3.17
C ALA A 205 1.41 -2.75 2.06
N GLY A 206 0.34 -2.06 2.45
CA GLY A 206 -0.60 -1.40 1.54
C GLY A 206 -1.64 -2.35 0.96
N GLY A 207 -2.57 -1.81 0.17
CA GLY A 207 -3.65 -2.58 -0.45
C GLY A 207 -3.17 -3.65 -1.43
N GLY A 208 -2.05 -3.42 -2.12
CA GLY A 208 -1.44 -4.39 -3.03
C GLY A 208 -0.97 -5.67 -2.34
N ALA A 209 -0.68 -5.60 -1.04
CA ALA A 209 -0.30 -6.76 -0.25
C ALA A 209 -1.47 -7.74 0.03
N LEU A 210 -2.70 -7.38 -0.26
CA LEU A 210 -3.85 -8.29 -0.22
C LEU A 210 -3.85 -9.27 -1.41
N ASN A 211 -3.19 -8.93 -2.50
CA ASN A 211 -3.17 -9.75 -3.72
C ASN A 211 -2.18 -10.91 -3.58
N VAL A 212 -2.71 -12.12 -3.51
CA VAL A 212 -1.92 -13.36 -3.27
C VAL A 212 -0.95 -13.68 -4.40
N CYS A 213 -1.31 -13.41 -5.67
CA CYS A 213 -0.43 -13.64 -6.81
C CYS A 213 0.75 -12.65 -6.78
N LEU A 214 0.47 -11.38 -6.49
CA LEU A 214 1.52 -10.36 -6.38
C LEU A 214 2.52 -10.68 -5.26
N ARG A 215 2.04 -11.15 -4.10
CA ARG A 215 2.91 -11.62 -3.00
C ARG A 215 3.87 -12.71 -3.47
N GLN A 216 3.33 -13.77 -4.10
CA GLN A 216 4.13 -14.92 -4.54
C GLN A 216 5.14 -14.53 -5.62
N LEU A 217 4.73 -13.77 -6.63
CA LEU A 217 5.61 -13.35 -7.71
C LEU A 217 6.70 -12.39 -7.22
N LEU A 218 6.35 -11.45 -6.35
CA LEU A 218 7.31 -10.51 -5.80
C LEU A 218 8.34 -11.19 -4.92
N ALA A 219 7.93 -12.10 -4.02
CA ALA A 219 8.83 -12.90 -3.19
C ALA A 219 9.81 -13.71 -4.07
N ARG A 220 9.27 -14.39 -5.09
CA ARG A 220 10.08 -15.17 -6.05
C ARG A 220 11.08 -14.30 -6.82
N LYS A 221 10.64 -13.13 -7.31
CA LYS A 221 11.53 -12.23 -8.05
C LYS A 221 12.61 -11.58 -7.19
N LEU A 222 12.33 -11.33 -5.92
CA LEU A 222 13.31 -10.78 -4.97
C LEU A 222 14.23 -11.85 -4.39
N GLY A 223 13.81 -13.12 -4.38
CA GLY A 223 14.54 -14.21 -3.74
C GLY A 223 14.53 -14.14 -2.21
N VAL A 224 13.49 -13.50 -1.63
CA VAL A 224 13.34 -13.32 -0.18
C VAL A 224 11.91 -13.67 0.25
N GLU A 225 11.74 -13.99 1.52
CA GLU A 225 10.43 -14.12 2.12
C GLU A 225 9.84 -12.72 2.38
N LEU A 226 8.56 -12.53 2.04
CA LEU A 226 7.83 -11.32 2.34
C LEU A 226 6.98 -11.53 3.61
N THR A 227 7.23 -10.73 4.61
CA THR A 227 6.37 -10.64 5.79
C THR A 227 5.20 -9.73 5.48
N VAL A 228 3.97 -10.28 5.46
CA VAL A 228 2.75 -9.50 5.24
C VAL A 228 2.01 -9.40 6.58
N PRO A 229 1.76 -8.19 7.10
CA PRO A 229 0.94 -8.01 8.30
C PRO A 229 -0.47 -8.58 8.10
N GLU A 230 -1.12 -9.00 9.18
CA GLU A 230 -2.51 -9.45 9.15
C GLU A 230 -3.43 -8.41 8.51
N GLN A 231 -3.21 -7.14 8.85
CA GLN A 231 -3.91 -5.99 8.26
C GLN A 231 -2.91 -5.07 7.53
N PRO A 232 -2.50 -5.39 6.29
CA PRO A 232 -1.42 -4.68 5.62
C PRO A 232 -1.79 -3.23 5.25
N GLN A 233 -3.08 -2.91 5.20
CA GLN A 233 -3.58 -1.57 4.86
C GLN A 233 -3.47 -0.57 6.01
N ILE A 234 -3.39 -1.02 7.27
CA ILE A 234 -3.36 -0.10 8.41
C ILE A 234 -1.95 0.38 8.77
N VAL A 235 -0.89 -0.16 8.17
CA VAL A 235 0.50 0.08 8.58
C VAL A 235 0.86 1.57 8.58
N GLY A 236 0.44 2.32 7.56
CA GLY A 236 0.66 3.76 7.49
C GLY A 236 -0.07 4.54 8.59
N ALA A 237 -1.35 4.25 8.78
CA ALA A 237 -2.16 4.88 9.83
C ALA A 237 -1.68 4.49 11.24
N LEU A 238 -1.24 3.24 11.45
CA LEU A 238 -0.63 2.80 12.70
C LEU A 238 0.65 3.61 13.01
N GLY A 239 1.53 3.76 12.03
CA GLY A 239 2.72 4.59 12.19
C GLY A 239 2.40 6.04 12.53
N ALA A 240 1.40 6.62 11.88
CA ALA A 240 0.92 7.96 12.20
C ALA A 240 0.36 8.06 13.64
N ALA A 241 -0.39 7.06 14.10
CA ALA A 241 -0.91 7.02 15.49
C ALA A 241 0.21 6.90 16.52
N LEU A 242 1.25 6.10 16.25
CA LEU A 242 2.44 6.00 17.08
C LEU A 242 3.17 7.34 17.21
N MET A 243 3.26 8.07 16.12
CA MET A 243 3.87 9.41 16.10
C MET A 243 3.02 10.43 16.87
N ALA A 244 1.67 10.34 16.78
CA ALA A 244 0.79 11.16 17.59
C ALA A 244 1.03 10.93 19.10
N ARG A 245 1.19 9.68 19.51
CA ARG A 245 1.51 9.32 20.90
C ARG A 245 2.87 9.87 21.35
N ALA A 246 3.89 9.69 20.52
CA ALA A 246 5.25 10.13 20.85
C ALA A 246 5.36 11.66 21.04
N GLN A 247 4.71 12.45 20.17
CA GLN A 247 4.71 13.91 20.26
C GLN A 247 4.04 14.42 21.54
N CYS A 248 2.94 13.80 21.96
CA CYS A 248 2.26 14.20 23.18
C CYS A 248 2.96 13.72 24.47
N SER A 249 3.81 12.68 24.38
CA SER A 249 4.57 12.17 25.53
C SER A 249 5.88 12.93 25.76
N GLY A 250 6.45 13.58 24.72
CA GLY A 250 7.66 14.40 24.82
C GLY A 250 7.41 15.87 25.22
N ALA A 251 6.15 16.27 25.37
CA ALA A 251 5.74 17.62 25.75
C ALA A 251 5.37 17.75 27.25
N SER A 252 5.74 16.75 28.08
CA SER A 252 5.44 16.70 29.53
C SER A 252 6.68 16.97 30.36
#